data_4bf7e7ed2f398ca98e629e5abf89446c
#
_entry.id   4bf7e7ed2f398ca98e629e5abf89446c
#
_cell.length_a   1.000
_cell.length_b   1.000
_cell.length_c   1.000
_cell.angle_alpha   90.00
_cell.angle_beta   90.00
_cell.angle_gamma   90.00
#
_symmetry.space_group_name_H-M   'P 1'
#
loop_
_entity.id
_entity.type
_entity.pdbx_description
1 polymer ?
#
loop_
_entity_poly.entity_id
_entity_poly.type
_entity_poly.pdbx_seq_one_letter_code
_entity_poly.pdbx_strand_id
1 'polypeptide(L)'
;RITVGINPDGFDWELKPGESFQTPEAVIVYSDNGLNEMSQTFHKLYAKRLARGYWRDRSRPILNNNWEATYFDFTEERLVKIAKKAKECGIELFVLDDGWFGNRRSDRAGLGDWIVNKKLLPNGIEGLAERIEELGMQFGLWIEPEMINKDSNLYRQHPDWILQTPGRTESHGRYQYVLDFSRR
;
A
#
# COMPACT_ATOMS: atom_id res chain seq x y z
N ARG A 1 -21.36 -28.16 0.53
CA ARG A 1 -21.63 -27.06 -0.43
C ARG A 1 -20.66 -25.93 -0.14
N ILE A 2 -20.01 -25.41 -1.16
CA ILE A 2 -19.13 -24.23 -1.11
C ILE A 2 -19.76 -23.18 -1.99
N THR A 3 -19.82 -21.95 -1.49
CA THR A 3 -20.26 -20.77 -2.26
C THR A 3 -19.08 -19.80 -2.35
N VAL A 4 -18.79 -19.32 -3.55
CA VAL A 4 -17.72 -18.36 -3.82
C VAL A 4 -18.33 -17.19 -4.59
N GLY A 5 -18.01 -15.96 -4.18
CA GLY A 5 -18.56 -14.77 -4.80
C GLY A 5 -18.58 -13.58 -3.86
N ILE A 6 -19.42 -12.60 -4.16
CA ILE A 6 -19.65 -11.45 -3.28
C ILE A 6 -20.33 -11.92 -1.99
N ASN A 7 -19.89 -11.40 -0.85
CA ASN A 7 -20.57 -11.64 0.42
C ASN A 7 -22.02 -11.12 0.33
N PRO A 8 -23.02 -12.00 0.53
CA PRO A 8 -24.43 -11.61 0.40
C PRO A 8 -24.95 -10.74 1.56
N ASP A 9 -24.20 -10.62 2.66
CA ASP A 9 -24.62 -9.83 3.82
C ASP A 9 -24.59 -8.33 3.50
N GLY A 10 -25.80 -7.73 3.48
CA GLY A 10 -25.99 -6.32 3.13
C GLY A 10 -25.70 -5.97 1.67
N PHE A 11 -25.57 -6.96 0.79
CA PHE A 11 -25.39 -6.73 -0.65
C PHE A 11 -26.69 -6.96 -1.40
N ASP A 12 -27.14 -5.93 -2.10
CA ASP A 12 -28.17 -6.00 -3.12
C ASP A 12 -27.73 -5.23 -4.38
N TRP A 13 -28.26 -5.60 -5.52
CA TRP A 13 -27.99 -4.95 -6.79
C TRP A 13 -29.23 -5.00 -7.68
N GLU A 14 -29.80 -3.83 -7.96
CA GLU A 14 -30.95 -3.72 -8.88
C GLU A 14 -30.45 -3.74 -10.33
N LEU A 15 -30.92 -4.70 -11.13
CA LEU A 15 -30.72 -4.76 -12.57
C LEU A 15 -31.96 -4.27 -13.29
N LYS A 16 -31.86 -3.19 -14.05
CA LYS A 16 -32.92 -2.70 -14.93
C LYS A 16 -32.90 -3.46 -16.25
N PRO A 17 -34.02 -3.45 -17.01
CA PRO A 17 -34.07 -4.06 -18.32
C PRO A 17 -32.96 -3.55 -19.25
N GLY A 18 -32.17 -4.47 -19.82
CA GLY A 18 -31.04 -4.16 -20.68
C GLY A 18 -29.71 -3.90 -19.96
N GLU A 19 -29.69 -3.86 -18.63
CA GLU A 19 -28.43 -3.75 -17.85
C GLU A 19 -27.81 -5.12 -17.56
N SER A 20 -26.53 -5.12 -17.27
CA SER A 20 -25.77 -6.31 -16.83
C SER A 20 -24.91 -5.98 -15.62
N PHE A 21 -24.70 -6.97 -14.76
CA PHE A 21 -23.78 -6.90 -13.64
C PHE A 21 -22.72 -8.00 -13.78
N GLN A 22 -21.46 -7.60 -13.84
CA GLN A 22 -20.33 -8.53 -13.88
C GLN A 22 -19.92 -8.90 -12.45
N THR A 23 -20.12 -10.16 -12.08
CA THR A 23 -19.61 -10.67 -10.79
C THR A 23 -18.08 -10.76 -10.80
N PRO A 24 -17.40 -10.67 -9.64
CA PRO A 24 -16.00 -11.01 -9.54
C PRO A 24 -15.72 -12.44 -10.01
N GLU A 25 -14.57 -12.64 -10.66
CA GLU A 25 -14.13 -13.97 -11.07
C GLU A 25 -13.83 -14.84 -9.85
N ALA A 26 -14.30 -16.09 -9.87
CA ALA A 26 -13.93 -17.13 -8.92
C ALA A 26 -13.14 -18.21 -9.63
N VAL A 27 -11.99 -18.57 -9.07
CA VAL A 27 -11.09 -19.59 -9.63
C VAL A 27 -11.07 -20.81 -8.73
N ILE A 28 -11.34 -21.97 -9.33
CA ILE A 28 -11.29 -23.27 -8.66
C ILE A 28 -10.20 -24.10 -9.30
N VAL A 29 -9.39 -24.77 -8.48
CA VAL A 29 -8.34 -25.67 -8.89
C VAL A 29 -8.57 -27.05 -8.27
N TYR A 30 -8.44 -28.09 -9.09
CA TYR A 30 -8.38 -29.48 -8.64
C TYR A 30 -6.93 -29.96 -8.71
N SER A 31 -6.50 -30.72 -7.72
CA SER A 31 -5.20 -31.38 -7.69
C SER A 31 -5.37 -32.77 -7.05
N ASP A 32 -4.86 -33.79 -7.68
CA ASP A 32 -4.76 -35.16 -7.17
C ASP A 32 -3.37 -35.47 -6.55
N ASN A 33 -2.41 -34.54 -6.70
CA ASN A 33 -1.06 -34.64 -6.13
C ASN A 33 -0.86 -33.71 -4.90
N GLY A 34 -1.94 -33.40 -4.21
CA GLY A 34 -1.91 -32.65 -2.95
C GLY A 34 -1.75 -31.15 -3.07
N LEU A 35 -1.53 -30.50 -1.92
CA LEU A 35 -1.55 -29.04 -1.80
C LEU A 35 -0.41 -28.35 -2.51
N ASN A 36 0.75 -28.99 -2.66
CA ASN A 36 1.89 -28.39 -3.36
C ASN A 36 1.58 -28.17 -4.84
N GLU A 37 1.01 -29.15 -5.53
CA GLU A 37 0.63 -29.00 -6.93
C GLU A 37 -0.50 -27.96 -7.10
N MET A 38 -1.49 -27.96 -6.21
CA MET A 38 -2.52 -26.95 -6.18
C MET A 38 -1.91 -25.54 -6.07
N SER A 39 -0.99 -25.33 -5.14
CA SER A 39 -0.28 -24.07 -4.96
C SER A 39 0.51 -23.67 -6.21
N GLN A 40 1.26 -24.58 -6.80
CA GLN A 40 2.00 -24.36 -8.05
C GLN A 40 1.09 -23.97 -9.21
N THR A 41 -0.10 -24.54 -9.29
CA THR A 41 -1.09 -24.21 -10.31
C THR A 41 -1.60 -22.79 -10.15
N PHE A 42 -1.89 -22.34 -8.92
CA PHE A 42 -2.22 -20.95 -8.64
C PHE A 42 -1.06 -20.00 -8.94
N HIS A 43 0.18 -20.36 -8.59
CA HIS A 43 1.36 -19.54 -8.92
C HIS A 43 1.49 -19.32 -10.43
N LYS A 44 1.28 -20.37 -11.25
CA LYS A 44 1.29 -20.25 -12.72
C LYS A 44 0.16 -19.34 -13.22
N LEU A 45 -1.03 -19.43 -12.63
CA LEU A 45 -2.15 -18.57 -12.97
C LEU A 45 -1.81 -17.09 -12.63
N TYR A 46 -1.32 -16.83 -11.42
CA TYR A 46 -0.96 -15.48 -10.99
C TYR A 46 0.15 -14.87 -11.84
N ALA A 47 1.20 -15.65 -12.16
CA ALA A 47 2.28 -15.19 -13.02
C ALA A 47 1.79 -14.81 -14.43
N LYS A 48 0.81 -15.57 -15.00
CA LYS A 48 0.33 -15.34 -16.35
C LYS A 48 -0.81 -14.35 -16.47
N ARG A 49 -1.70 -14.28 -15.46
CA ARG A 49 -2.95 -13.55 -15.55
C ARG A 49 -3.01 -12.33 -14.63
N LEU A 50 -2.43 -12.41 -13.44
CA LEU A 50 -2.47 -11.34 -12.44
C LEU A 50 -1.26 -10.41 -12.55
N ALA A 51 -0.04 -10.95 -12.56
CA ALA A 51 1.17 -10.15 -12.67
C ALA A 51 1.24 -9.46 -14.04
N ARG A 52 1.54 -8.16 -14.04
CA ARG A 52 1.58 -7.30 -15.23
C ARG A 52 2.79 -6.38 -15.19
N GLY A 53 3.05 -5.73 -16.33
CA GLY A 53 4.09 -4.72 -16.46
C GLY A 53 5.52 -5.28 -16.42
N TYR A 54 6.44 -4.38 -16.17
CA TYR A 54 7.89 -4.63 -16.22
C TYR A 54 8.33 -5.82 -15.36
N TRP A 55 7.73 -5.97 -14.18
CA TRP A 55 8.13 -6.96 -13.18
C TRP A 55 7.48 -8.34 -13.37
N ARG A 56 6.63 -8.54 -14.37
CA ARG A 56 5.97 -9.83 -14.60
C ARG A 56 6.95 -10.98 -14.80
N ASP A 57 7.95 -10.76 -15.64
CA ASP A 57 8.89 -11.79 -16.09
C ASP A 57 10.33 -11.53 -15.58
N ARG A 58 10.49 -10.72 -14.54
CA ARG A 58 11.79 -10.35 -13.97
C ARG A 58 11.84 -10.62 -12.47
N SER A 59 13.04 -10.95 -11.99
CA SER A 59 13.30 -11.02 -10.55
C SER A 59 13.06 -9.65 -9.90
N ARG A 60 12.53 -9.65 -8.69
CA ARG A 60 12.39 -8.42 -7.90
C ARG A 60 13.77 -7.98 -7.41
N PRO A 61 14.02 -6.68 -7.30
CA PRO A 61 15.28 -6.18 -6.75
C PRO A 61 15.41 -6.55 -5.28
N ILE A 62 16.66 -6.72 -4.84
CA ILE A 62 16.94 -6.87 -3.41
C ILE A 62 16.67 -5.54 -2.73
N LEU A 63 15.71 -5.52 -1.80
CA LEU A 63 15.15 -4.31 -1.20
C LEU A 63 15.66 -4.11 0.21
N ASN A 64 15.98 -2.87 0.57
CA ASN A 64 16.12 -2.37 1.92
C ASN A 64 15.08 -1.28 2.18
N ASN A 65 14.37 -1.41 3.30
CA ASN A 65 13.42 -0.42 3.81
C ASN A 65 14.01 0.18 5.09
N ASN A 66 13.85 1.50 5.31
CA ASN A 66 14.46 2.17 6.45
C ASN A 66 13.71 2.01 7.78
N TRP A 67 12.49 1.45 7.78
CA TRP A 67 11.60 1.49 8.95
C TRP A 67 12.28 1.02 10.24
N GLU A 68 12.77 -0.21 10.28
CA GLU A 68 13.39 -0.78 11.47
C GLU A 68 14.68 -0.05 11.92
N ALA A 69 15.34 0.67 11.00
CA ALA A 69 16.53 1.43 11.32
C ALA A 69 16.26 2.83 11.90
N THR A 70 15.09 3.39 11.62
CA THR A 70 14.83 4.81 11.92
C THR A 70 13.47 5.09 12.54
N TYR A 71 12.46 4.25 12.26
CA TYR A 71 11.05 4.60 12.50
C TYR A 71 10.76 6.03 11.99
N PHE A 72 10.15 6.87 12.81
CA PHE A 72 9.84 8.27 12.49
C PHE A 72 11.02 9.23 12.68
N ASP A 73 12.17 8.75 13.19
CA ASP A 73 13.34 9.58 13.46
C ASP A 73 14.37 9.46 12.33
N PHE A 74 14.18 10.25 11.28
CA PHE A 74 15.13 10.33 10.17
C PHE A 74 15.26 11.75 9.63
N THR A 75 16.36 11.94 8.92
CA THR A 75 16.65 13.09 8.06
C THR A 75 17.09 12.58 6.70
N GLU A 76 17.03 13.40 5.68
CA GLU A 76 17.52 13.06 4.34
C GLU A 76 18.95 12.53 4.36
N GLU A 77 19.85 13.20 5.11
CA GLU A 77 21.24 12.77 5.24
C GLU A 77 21.39 11.38 5.87
N ARG A 78 20.59 11.08 6.91
CA ARG A 78 20.59 9.76 7.54
C ARG A 78 20.14 8.67 6.58
N LEU A 79 19.10 8.95 5.78
CA LEU A 79 18.59 8.00 4.77
C LEU A 79 19.62 7.72 3.69
N VAL A 80 20.28 8.76 3.16
CA VAL A 80 21.35 8.60 2.15
C VAL A 80 22.54 7.82 2.71
N LYS A 81 22.89 8.04 3.98
CA LYS A 81 23.95 7.26 4.64
C LYS A 81 23.59 5.77 4.74
N ILE A 82 22.35 5.45 5.09
CA ILE A 82 21.83 4.06 5.13
C ILE A 82 21.88 3.45 3.72
N ALA A 83 21.39 4.18 2.71
CA ALA A 83 21.39 3.72 1.34
C ALA A 83 22.79 3.42 0.79
N LYS A 84 23.79 4.27 1.11
CA LYS A 84 25.19 4.01 0.76
C LYS A 84 25.68 2.68 1.33
N LYS A 85 25.40 2.40 2.60
CA LYS A 85 25.76 1.12 3.22
C LYS A 85 24.99 -0.05 2.66
N ALA A 86 23.71 0.13 2.37
CA ALA A 86 22.89 -0.87 1.72
C ALA A 86 23.46 -1.24 0.33
N LYS A 87 23.87 -0.23 -0.47
CA LYS A 87 24.53 -0.44 -1.76
C LYS A 87 25.80 -1.26 -1.67
N GLU A 88 26.67 -0.97 -0.69
CA GLU A 88 27.89 -1.74 -0.43
C GLU A 88 27.59 -3.24 -0.14
N CYS A 89 26.40 -3.54 0.39
CA CYS A 89 25.91 -4.89 0.66
C CYS A 89 25.17 -5.53 -0.53
N GLY A 90 25.13 -4.88 -1.69
CA GLY A 90 24.47 -5.40 -2.88
C GLY A 90 22.97 -5.15 -2.95
N ILE A 91 22.42 -4.26 -2.13
CA ILE A 91 21.01 -3.86 -2.22
C ILE A 91 20.76 -3.05 -3.51
N GLU A 92 19.64 -3.28 -4.15
CA GLU A 92 19.30 -2.74 -5.47
C GLU A 92 18.17 -1.70 -5.40
N LEU A 93 17.33 -1.76 -4.37
CA LEU A 93 16.18 -0.86 -4.16
C LEU A 93 16.16 -0.34 -2.73
N PHE A 94 16.11 0.97 -2.57
CA PHE A 94 15.89 1.62 -1.28
C PHE A 94 14.46 2.14 -1.19
N VAL A 95 13.72 1.74 -0.16
CA VAL A 95 12.33 2.19 0.07
C VAL A 95 12.29 3.10 1.27
N LEU A 96 11.82 4.33 1.07
CA LEU A 96 11.44 5.24 2.15
C LEU A 96 10.08 4.82 2.70
N ASP A 97 10.08 4.44 3.97
CA ASP A 97 8.87 4.03 4.69
C ASP A 97 8.12 5.23 5.29
N ASP A 98 7.22 4.97 6.22
CA ASP A 98 6.32 5.92 6.87
C ASP A 98 7.04 7.14 7.50
N GLY A 99 6.33 8.26 7.61
CA GLY A 99 6.81 9.47 8.30
C GLY A 99 7.34 10.59 7.40
N TRP A 100 7.36 10.42 6.07
CA TRP A 100 7.88 11.41 5.14
C TRP A 100 6.92 12.59 4.84
N PHE A 101 5.66 12.47 5.24
CA PHE A 101 4.58 13.39 4.84
C PHE A 101 3.94 14.10 6.03
N GLY A 102 3.33 15.25 5.75
CA GLY A 102 2.49 16.01 6.70
C GLY A 102 3.12 16.20 8.08
N ASN A 103 2.33 15.98 9.10
CA ASN A 103 2.77 15.97 10.52
C ASN A 103 2.93 14.53 11.06
N ARG A 104 3.30 13.59 10.21
CA ARG A 104 3.45 12.17 10.52
C ARG A 104 4.70 11.89 11.33
N ARG A 105 4.64 12.09 12.66
CA ARG A 105 5.75 11.81 13.60
C ARG A 105 5.43 10.69 14.59
N SER A 106 4.26 10.08 14.42
CA SER A 106 3.78 8.91 15.15
C SER A 106 2.66 8.24 14.35
N ASP A 107 2.24 7.06 14.78
CA ASP A 107 1.12 6.32 14.20
C ASP A 107 -0.26 6.97 14.47
N ARG A 108 -0.31 8.07 15.23
CA ARG A 108 -1.56 8.73 15.67
C ARG A 108 -1.97 9.92 14.80
N ALA A 109 -1.10 10.38 13.91
CA ALA A 109 -1.33 11.61 13.14
C ALA A 109 -0.83 11.48 11.70
N GLY A 110 -1.37 12.32 10.82
CA GLY A 110 -0.84 12.62 9.49
C GLY A 110 -1.30 11.71 8.36
N LEU A 111 -1.83 10.49 8.60
CA LEU A 111 -2.38 9.68 7.52
C LEU A 111 -3.53 10.40 6.82
N GLY A 112 -3.46 10.47 5.49
CA GLY A 112 -4.34 11.25 4.64
C GLY A 112 -3.68 12.52 4.07
N ASP A 113 -2.64 13.04 4.72
CA ASP A 113 -1.94 14.27 4.31
C ASP A 113 -0.67 13.94 3.53
N TRP A 114 -0.81 13.42 2.31
CA TRP A 114 0.30 12.94 1.46
C TRP A 114 1.12 14.10 0.85
N ILE A 115 1.52 15.05 1.68
CA ILE A 115 2.35 16.20 1.30
C ILE A 115 3.70 16.08 1.99
N VAL A 116 4.77 16.11 1.21
CA VAL A 116 6.13 15.93 1.74
C VAL A 116 6.46 16.91 2.86
N ASN A 117 7.05 16.39 3.94
CA ASN A 117 7.55 17.21 5.05
C ASN A 117 8.93 17.78 4.70
N LYS A 118 8.97 19.03 4.22
CA LYS A 118 10.19 19.74 3.83
C LYS A 118 11.19 19.98 4.97
N LYS A 119 10.79 19.81 6.24
CA LYS A 119 11.74 19.89 7.37
C LYS A 119 12.58 18.62 7.47
N LEU A 120 12.06 17.48 7.06
CA LEU A 120 12.75 16.19 7.06
C LEU A 120 13.49 15.94 5.76
N LEU A 121 12.86 16.34 4.66
CA LEU A 121 13.31 16.18 3.28
C LEU A 121 13.36 17.56 2.61
N PRO A 122 14.39 18.36 2.85
CA PRO A 122 14.48 19.72 2.31
C PRO A 122 14.41 19.77 0.79
N ASN A 123 14.97 18.77 0.10
CA ASN A 123 14.96 18.66 -1.35
C ASN A 123 13.71 17.93 -1.89
N GLY A 124 12.78 17.54 -1.03
CA GLY A 124 11.58 16.77 -1.40
C GLY A 124 11.85 15.30 -1.65
N ILE A 125 10.82 14.61 -2.12
CA ILE A 125 10.92 13.20 -2.53
C ILE A 125 11.83 13.06 -3.75
N GLU A 126 11.69 13.97 -4.70
CA GLU A 126 12.45 13.99 -5.95
C GLU A 126 13.95 14.09 -5.66
N GLY A 127 14.37 15.06 -4.83
CA GLY A 127 15.79 15.23 -4.49
C GLY A 127 16.37 14.05 -3.71
N LEU A 128 15.59 13.40 -2.83
CA LEU A 128 16.01 12.17 -2.19
C LEU A 128 16.13 11.03 -3.21
N ALA A 129 15.16 10.88 -4.11
CA ALA A 129 15.17 9.85 -5.15
C ALA A 129 16.42 9.99 -6.05
N GLU A 130 16.70 11.20 -6.53
CA GLU A 130 17.91 11.49 -7.34
C GLU A 130 19.19 11.05 -6.62
N ARG A 131 19.34 11.39 -5.35
CA ARG A 131 20.50 10.99 -4.53
C ARG A 131 20.64 9.47 -4.35
N ILE A 132 19.52 8.75 -4.30
CA ILE A 132 19.52 7.27 -4.23
C ILE A 132 19.87 6.68 -5.60
N GLU A 133 19.32 7.24 -6.68
CA GLU A 133 19.58 6.81 -8.06
C GLU A 133 21.03 7.07 -8.47
N GLU A 134 21.66 8.16 -8.02
CA GLU A 134 23.09 8.42 -8.20
C GLU A 134 23.99 7.32 -7.58
N LEU A 135 23.50 6.60 -6.56
CA LEU A 135 24.18 5.43 -6.02
C LEU A 135 24.01 4.16 -6.89
N GLY A 136 23.27 4.26 -8.00
CA GLY A 136 22.89 3.12 -8.85
C GLY A 136 21.89 2.18 -8.17
N MET A 137 21.00 2.71 -7.36
CA MET A 137 19.89 2.00 -6.73
C MET A 137 18.57 2.52 -7.29
N GLN A 138 17.52 1.71 -7.23
CA GLN A 138 16.15 2.18 -7.44
C GLN A 138 15.63 2.84 -6.17
N PHE A 139 14.67 3.76 -6.31
CA PHE A 139 13.95 4.36 -5.20
C PHE A 139 12.51 3.89 -5.16
N GLY A 140 11.99 3.64 -3.97
CA GLY A 140 10.60 3.30 -3.70
C GLY A 140 10.03 4.13 -2.54
N LEU A 141 8.73 4.26 -2.50
CA LEU A 141 8.01 5.05 -1.50
C LEU A 141 6.88 4.23 -0.91
N TRP A 142 6.80 4.19 0.43
CA TRP A 142 5.66 3.61 1.13
C TRP A 142 4.49 4.60 1.15
N ILE A 143 3.30 4.07 0.92
CA ILE A 143 2.04 4.81 0.98
C ILE A 143 0.92 3.89 1.46
N GLU A 144 0.05 4.37 2.32
CA GLU A 144 -1.13 3.68 2.89
C GLU A 144 -2.39 4.53 2.62
N PRO A 145 -2.82 4.67 1.35
CA PRO A 145 -3.83 5.65 0.96
C PRO A 145 -5.23 5.30 1.45
N GLU A 146 -5.49 4.06 1.82
CA GLU A 146 -6.77 3.58 2.33
C GLU A 146 -7.05 4.01 3.77
N MET A 147 -6.04 4.52 4.48
CA MET A 147 -6.14 4.86 5.89
C MET A 147 -6.05 6.37 6.14
N ILE A 148 -6.70 6.82 7.22
CA ILE A 148 -6.70 8.19 7.67
C ILE A 148 -6.62 8.27 9.20
N ASN A 149 -5.91 9.27 9.74
CA ASN A 149 -5.98 9.61 11.15
C ASN A 149 -6.98 10.75 11.38
N LYS A 150 -7.63 10.78 12.54
CA LYS A 150 -8.42 11.95 12.96
C LYS A 150 -7.57 13.22 13.08
N ASP A 151 -6.30 13.07 13.45
CA ASP A 151 -5.33 14.17 13.41
C ASP A 151 -4.66 14.24 12.03
N SER A 152 -5.45 14.63 11.04
CA SER A 152 -5.00 14.98 9.68
C SER A 152 -5.81 16.15 9.15
N ASN A 153 -5.27 16.86 8.16
CA ASN A 153 -5.99 17.94 7.49
C ASN A 153 -7.14 17.38 6.66
N LEU A 154 -6.92 16.23 6.03
CA LEU A 154 -7.96 15.54 5.25
C LEU A 154 -9.18 15.21 6.13
N TYR A 155 -8.96 14.63 7.31
CA TYR A 155 -10.08 14.32 8.22
C TYR A 155 -10.80 15.60 8.70
N ARG A 156 -10.06 16.65 9.05
CA ARG A 156 -10.68 17.94 9.46
C ARG A 156 -11.54 18.57 8.39
N GLN A 157 -11.17 18.40 7.11
CA GLN A 157 -11.94 18.90 5.96
C GLN A 157 -13.11 17.98 5.59
N HIS A 158 -12.94 16.68 5.75
CA HIS A 158 -13.88 15.66 5.30
C HIS A 158 -14.07 14.54 6.32
N PRO A 159 -14.64 14.85 7.51
CA PRO A 159 -14.84 13.84 8.55
C PRO A 159 -15.85 12.75 8.15
N ASP A 160 -16.68 13.04 7.16
CA ASP A 160 -17.66 12.12 6.58
C ASP A 160 -17.08 11.13 5.57
N TRP A 161 -15.76 11.24 5.26
CA TRP A 161 -15.11 10.33 4.30
C TRP A 161 -14.60 9.02 4.93
N ILE A 162 -14.73 8.85 6.24
CA ILE A 162 -14.43 7.57 6.86
C ILE A 162 -15.56 6.57 6.63
N LEU A 163 -15.20 5.31 6.44
CA LEU A 163 -16.15 4.22 6.33
C LEU A 163 -16.81 3.96 7.68
N GLN A 164 -18.10 4.24 7.78
CA GLN A 164 -18.87 4.06 9.02
C GLN A 164 -20.33 3.67 8.74
N THR A 165 -20.92 2.96 9.69
CA THR A 165 -22.35 2.67 9.68
C THR A 165 -23.09 3.71 10.53
N PRO A 166 -24.17 4.35 10.02
CA PRO A 166 -24.96 5.30 10.81
C PRO A 166 -25.40 4.71 12.15
N GLY A 167 -25.20 5.47 13.23
CA GLY A 167 -25.57 5.08 14.59
C GLY A 167 -24.62 4.07 15.27
N ARG A 168 -23.50 3.75 14.65
CA ARG A 168 -22.43 2.93 15.26
C ARG A 168 -21.14 3.74 15.37
N THR A 169 -20.28 3.34 16.32
CA THR A 169 -18.92 3.87 16.40
C THR A 169 -18.10 3.42 15.21
N GLU A 170 -17.20 4.26 14.75
CA GLU A 170 -16.30 3.96 13.64
C GLU A 170 -15.38 2.78 13.98
N SER A 171 -15.18 1.89 13.04
CA SER A 171 -14.18 0.83 13.17
C SER A 171 -12.78 1.44 12.96
N HIS A 172 -11.86 1.13 13.85
CA HIS A 172 -10.46 1.53 13.73
C HIS A 172 -9.53 0.44 14.24
N GLY A 173 -8.38 0.32 13.61
CA GLY A 173 -7.25 -0.47 14.09
C GLY A 173 -6.07 0.46 14.40
N ARG A 174 -5.36 0.22 15.47
CA ARG A 174 -4.32 1.11 15.98
C ARG A 174 -4.87 2.52 16.25
N TYR A 175 -4.68 3.49 15.42
CA TYR A 175 -5.25 4.85 15.47
C TYR A 175 -5.71 5.29 14.08
N GLN A 176 -6.01 4.34 13.22
CA GLN A 176 -6.31 4.52 11.81
C GLN A 176 -7.77 4.19 11.53
N TYR A 177 -8.38 4.96 10.66
CA TYR A 177 -9.73 4.75 10.14
C TYR A 177 -9.65 4.49 8.65
N VAL A 178 -10.60 3.74 8.12
CA VAL A 178 -10.66 3.40 6.70
C VAL A 178 -11.39 4.50 5.94
N LEU A 179 -10.81 4.95 4.82
CA LEU A 179 -11.47 5.87 3.90
C LEU A 179 -12.53 5.15 3.05
N ASP A 180 -13.61 5.83 2.77
CA ASP A 180 -14.67 5.37 1.88
C ASP A 180 -14.33 5.68 0.41
N PHE A 181 -13.68 4.75 -0.27
CA PHE A 181 -13.31 4.87 -1.68
C PHE A 181 -14.49 4.72 -2.65
N SER A 182 -15.72 4.51 -2.19
CA SER A 182 -16.90 4.56 -3.04
C SER A 182 -17.29 6.00 -3.42
N ARG A 183 -16.76 6.99 -2.71
CA ARG A 183 -16.98 8.42 -3.00
C ARG A 183 -16.16 8.87 -4.20
N ARG A 184 -16.75 9.77 -5.01
CA ARG A 184 -16.14 10.35 -6.21
C ARG A 184 -15.88 11.84 -6.00
#